data_c90fa17ed7b988963ed53861264a191b
#
_entry.id   c90fa17ed7b988963ed53861264a191b
#
_cell.length_a   1.000
_cell.length_b   1.000
_cell.length_c   1.000
_cell.angle_alpha   90.00
_cell.angle_beta   90.00
_cell.angle_gamma   90.00
#
_symmetry.space_group_name_H-M   'P 1'
#
loop_
_entity.id
_entity.type
_entity.pdbx_description
1 polymer ?
#
loop_
_entity_poly.entity_id
_entity_poly.type
_entity_poly.pdbx_seq_one_letter_code
_entity_poly.pdbx_strand_id
1 'polypeptide(L)'
;MNVGKTLFAQIMEFVPWTSFTRIVEHYSGNVRVRRMTCAEQFRVMSFAQLTWRESLRDIEVTLGANANKLYAMGLRHTVHRSTLADANESRDWRIWSDLADVLIRRARKLYRDEDLGLDLTNTVYALDATTIDLCLSLFDWAPFRSTKAAVKMHTLLDLRGAIPTFIHISDGKLHEVNVLDFLLVGGEFVVKQRSGSGTGPDNAAAMCRN
;
A
#
# COMPACT_ATOMS: atom_id res chain seq x y z
N MET A 1 10.73 11.95 24.95
CA MET A 1 9.65 10.93 25.05
C MET A 1 8.33 11.68 25.16
N ASN A 2 7.43 11.60 24.18
CA ASN A 2 6.13 12.27 24.26
C ASN A 2 5.21 11.51 25.22
N VAL A 3 5.27 11.88 26.49
CA VAL A 3 4.41 11.31 27.53
C VAL A 3 2.95 11.63 27.18
N GLY A 4 2.14 10.60 26.96
CA GLY A 4 0.71 10.72 26.67
C GLY A 4 0.26 10.47 25.22
N LYS A 5 1.18 10.38 24.23
CA LYS A 5 0.80 9.99 22.85
C LYS A 5 0.96 8.47 22.67
N THR A 6 -0.03 7.85 22.05
CA THR A 6 0.08 6.45 21.64
C THR A 6 1.15 6.29 20.55
N LEU A 7 1.77 5.11 20.45
CA LEU A 7 2.73 4.82 19.37
C LEU A 7 2.10 5.08 17.98
N PHE A 8 0.84 4.69 17.79
CA PHE A 8 0.10 4.96 16.56
C PHE A 8 0.03 6.47 16.24
N ALA A 9 -0.28 7.30 17.24
CA ALA A 9 -0.32 8.75 17.03
C ALA A 9 1.04 9.32 16.62
N GLN A 10 2.14 8.78 17.18
CA GLN A 10 3.50 9.18 16.81
C GLN A 10 3.83 8.76 15.37
N ILE A 11 3.44 7.55 14.93
CA ILE A 11 3.61 7.10 13.55
C ILE A 11 2.82 8.01 12.59
N MET A 12 1.60 8.41 12.95
CA MET A 12 0.78 9.30 12.13
C MET A 12 1.36 10.72 11.98
N GLU A 13 2.32 11.14 12.80
CA GLU A 13 3.02 12.43 12.62
C GLU A 13 3.94 12.45 11.39
N PHE A 14 4.39 11.30 10.91
CA PHE A 14 5.17 11.21 9.68
C PHE A 14 4.33 11.43 8.41
N VAL A 15 3.01 11.34 8.50
CA VAL A 15 2.12 11.56 7.36
C VAL A 15 2.12 13.04 6.98
N PRO A 16 2.32 13.40 5.71
CA PRO A 16 2.31 14.79 5.25
C PRO A 16 0.88 15.32 5.13
N TRP A 17 0.23 15.59 6.26
CA TRP A 17 -1.19 15.95 6.33
C TRP A 17 -1.59 17.13 5.45
N THR A 18 -0.73 18.14 5.30
CA THR A 18 -1.00 19.29 4.41
C THR A 18 -1.11 18.85 2.95
N SER A 19 -0.18 18.01 2.49
CA SER A 19 -0.23 17.45 1.13
C SER A 19 -1.43 16.54 0.96
N PHE A 20 -1.72 15.71 1.98
CA PHE A 20 -2.89 14.83 1.95
C PHE A 20 -4.20 15.62 1.85
N THR A 21 -4.35 16.70 2.62
CA THR A 21 -5.54 17.56 2.55
C THR A 21 -5.73 18.12 1.14
N ARG A 22 -4.66 18.61 0.49
CA ARG A 22 -4.73 19.11 -0.90
C ARG A 22 -5.15 18.03 -1.90
N ILE A 23 -4.62 16.80 -1.74
CA ILE A 23 -5.02 15.66 -2.57
C ILE A 23 -6.52 15.35 -2.39
N VAL A 24 -6.98 15.28 -1.13
CA VAL A 24 -8.39 15.03 -0.81
C VAL A 24 -9.30 16.11 -1.40
N GLU A 25 -8.91 17.37 -1.33
CA GLU A 25 -9.64 18.50 -1.92
C GLU A 25 -9.67 18.41 -3.45
N HIS A 26 -8.53 18.07 -4.08
CA HIS A 26 -8.44 17.91 -5.54
C HIS A 26 -9.44 16.88 -6.08
N TYR A 27 -9.58 15.76 -5.40
CA TYR A 27 -10.53 14.69 -5.78
C TYR A 27 -11.89 14.81 -5.09
N SER A 28 -12.17 15.92 -4.42
CA SER A 28 -13.44 16.13 -3.71
C SER A 28 -13.79 15.02 -2.72
N GLY A 29 -12.78 14.36 -2.13
CA GLY A 29 -12.93 13.14 -1.34
C GLY A 29 -13.76 13.28 -0.08
N ASN A 30 -13.92 14.49 0.46
CA ASN A 30 -14.74 14.77 1.64
C ASN A 30 -16.08 15.45 1.32
N VAL A 31 -16.45 15.60 0.05
CA VAL A 31 -17.72 16.22 -0.33
C VAL A 31 -18.89 15.35 0.15
N ARG A 32 -19.84 15.96 0.86
CA ARG A 32 -21.01 15.33 1.50
C ARG A 32 -20.68 14.26 2.54
N VAL A 33 -19.46 14.22 3.05
CA VAL A 33 -19.04 13.29 4.10
C VAL A 33 -19.44 13.83 5.48
N ARG A 34 -20.20 13.05 6.24
CA ARG A 34 -20.68 13.46 7.58
C ARG A 34 -19.85 12.88 8.73
N ARG A 35 -19.38 11.66 8.63
CA ARG A 35 -18.80 10.94 9.76
C ARG A 35 -17.37 10.46 9.54
N MET A 36 -17.04 9.89 8.38
CA MET A 36 -15.73 9.32 8.13
C MET A 36 -15.04 10.12 7.02
N THR A 37 -14.20 11.06 7.40
CA THR A 37 -13.34 11.81 6.47
C THR A 37 -12.27 10.90 5.86
N CYS A 38 -11.68 11.28 4.72
CA CYS A 38 -10.54 10.54 4.16
C CYS A 38 -9.39 10.42 5.15
N ALA A 39 -9.16 11.44 5.99
CA ALA A 39 -8.13 11.38 7.03
C ALA A 39 -8.45 10.37 8.14
N GLU A 40 -9.71 10.23 8.54
CA GLU A 40 -10.13 9.22 9.49
C GLU A 40 -10.08 7.83 8.88
N GLN A 41 -10.53 7.66 7.63
CA GLN A 41 -10.42 6.40 6.90
C GLN A 41 -8.95 5.95 6.79
N PHE A 42 -8.05 6.85 6.41
CA PHE A 42 -6.62 6.55 6.34
C PHE A 42 -6.08 6.06 7.70
N ARG A 43 -6.41 6.76 8.80
CA ARG A 43 -5.99 6.33 10.15
C ARG A 43 -6.53 4.96 10.52
N VAL A 44 -7.81 4.70 10.24
CA VAL A 44 -8.45 3.40 10.52
C VAL A 44 -7.79 2.28 9.74
N MET A 45 -7.56 2.47 8.44
CA MET A 45 -6.93 1.47 7.59
C MET A 45 -5.45 1.27 7.95
N SER A 46 -4.72 2.34 8.27
CA SER A 46 -3.34 2.25 8.77
C SER A 46 -3.28 1.51 10.11
N PHE A 47 -4.21 1.78 11.03
CA PHE A 47 -4.31 1.02 12.28
C PHE A 47 -4.55 -0.46 12.01
N ALA A 48 -5.44 -0.79 11.09
CA ALA A 48 -5.74 -2.17 10.71
C ALA A 48 -4.49 -2.90 10.20
N GLN A 49 -3.74 -2.28 9.31
CA GLN A 49 -2.49 -2.85 8.76
C GLN A 49 -1.42 -3.02 9.83
N LEU A 50 -1.19 -2.01 10.66
CA LEU A 50 -0.18 -2.05 11.71
C LEU A 50 -0.50 -3.03 12.84
N THR A 51 -1.77 -3.38 13.02
CA THR A 51 -2.24 -4.31 14.08
C THR A 51 -2.75 -5.63 13.54
N TRP A 52 -2.53 -5.92 12.24
CA TRP A 52 -2.87 -7.20 11.60
C TRP A 52 -4.36 -7.55 11.71
N ARG A 53 -5.25 -6.57 11.44
CA ARG A 53 -6.70 -6.81 11.40
C ARG A 53 -7.10 -7.34 10.04
N GLU A 54 -7.79 -8.48 10.02
CA GLU A 54 -8.11 -9.20 8.78
C GLU A 54 -9.47 -8.82 8.19
N SER A 55 -10.35 -8.23 8.99
CA SER A 55 -11.70 -7.88 8.54
C SER A 55 -12.18 -6.53 9.07
N LEU A 56 -13.14 -5.92 8.34
CA LEU A 56 -13.78 -4.68 8.80
C LEU A 56 -14.50 -4.86 10.13
N ARG A 57 -14.99 -6.06 10.42
CA ARG A 57 -15.63 -6.40 11.71
C ARG A 57 -14.59 -6.42 12.84
N ASP A 58 -13.44 -6.98 12.59
CA ASP A 58 -12.35 -7.02 13.57
C ASP A 58 -11.83 -5.61 13.87
N ILE A 59 -11.75 -4.75 12.85
CA ILE A 59 -11.42 -3.33 13.03
C ILE A 59 -12.44 -2.65 13.94
N GLU A 60 -13.72 -2.79 13.66
CA GLU A 60 -14.82 -2.21 14.46
C GLU A 60 -14.77 -2.67 15.92
N VAL A 61 -14.63 -3.97 16.15
CA VAL A 61 -14.58 -4.55 17.51
C VAL A 61 -13.35 -4.06 18.26
N THR A 62 -12.18 -4.07 17.60
CA THR A 62 -10.93 -3.66 18.25
C THR A 62 -10.92 -2.16 18.59
N LEU A 63 -11.37 -1.31 17.69
CA LEU A 63 -11.49 0.12 17.95
C LEU A 63 -12.57 0.41 18.99
N GLY A 64 -13.69 -0.31 18.97
CA GLY A 64 -14.76 -0.20 19.96
C GLY A 64 -14.29 -0.56 21.38
N ALA A 65 -13.50 -1.62 21.52
CA ALA A 65 -12.89 -2.03 22.79
C ALA A 65 -11.90 -0.98 23.34
N ASN A 66 -11.37 -0.10 22.49
CA ASN A 66 -10.44 0.97 22.84
C ASN A 66 -11.04 2.37 22.63
N ALA A 67 -12.34 2.53 22.84
CA ALA A 67 -13.08 3.78 22.59
C ALA A 67 -12.47 5.01 23.29
N ASN A 68 -11.92 4.83 24.48
CA ASN A 68 -11.22 5.88 25.24
C ASN A 68 -9.92 6.37 24.60
N LYS A 69 -9.36 5.63 23.64
CA LYS A 69 -8.11 5.98 22.94
C LYS A 69 -8.36 6.60 21.55
N LEU A 70 -9.57 6.54 21.04
CA LEU A 70 -9.90 7.01 19.68
C LEU A 70 -9.49 8.46 19.45
N TYR A 71 -9.76 9.33 20.40
CA TYR A 71 -9.37 10.74 20.29
C TYR A 71 -7.85 10.92 20.15
N ALA A 72 -7.08 10.18 20.96
CA ALA A 72 -5.61 10.20 20.87
C ALA A 72 -5.08 9.62 19.55
N MET A 73 -5.87 8.80 18.86
CA MET A 73 -5.58 8.28 17.52
C MET A 73 -6.02 9.23 16.40
N GLY A 74 -6.65 10.36 16.74
CA GLY A 74 -7.20 11.33 15.79
C GLY A 74 -8.53 10.90 15.17
N LEU A 75 -9.28 10.03 15.84
CA LEU A 75 -10.61 9.59 15.46
C LEU A 75 -11.66 10.28 16.35
N ARG A 76 -12.62 10.95 15.74
CA ARG A 76 -13.64 11.73 16.46
C ARG A 76 -14.81 10.89 16.96
N HIS A 77 -15.06 9.78 16.27
CA HIS A 77 -16.24 8.93 16.49
C HIS A 77 -15.85 7.47 16.51
N THR A 78 -16.76 6.63 17.05
CA THR A 78 -16.67 5.19 16.88
C THR A 78 -16.76 4.81 15.40
N VAL A 79 -15.98 3.81 15.01
CA VAL A 79 -15.91 3.33 13.63
C VAL A 79 -16.88 2.17 13.48
N HIS A 80 -17.81 2.30 12.54
CA HIS A 80 -18.73 1.23 12.16
C HIS A 80 -18.28 0.60 10.84
N ARG A 81 -18.34 -0.73 10.77
CA ARG A 81 -17.92 -1.50 9.58
C ARG A 81 -18.64 -1.07 8.31
N SER A 82 -19.95 -0.77 8.40
CA SER A 82 -20.73 -0.31 7.25
C SER A 82 -20.22 1.04 6.73
N THR A 83 -19.98 2.00 7.64
CA THR A 83 -19.44 3.31 7.27
C THR A 83 -18.03 3.18 6.66
N LEU A 84 -17.22 2.25 7.16
CA LEU A 84 -15.89 1.99 6.59
C LEU A 84 -15.97 1.30 5.22
N ALA A 85 -16.91 0.36 5.05
CA ALA A 85 -17.18 -0.28 3.77
C ALA A 85 -17.63 0.74 2.72
N ASP A 86 -18.63 1.57 3.05
CA ASP A 86 -19.12 2.63 2.18
C ASP A 86 -18.00 3.62 1.81
N ALA A 87 -17.12 3.95 2.75
CA ALA A 87 -15.98 4.82 2.50
C ALA A 87 -14.97 4.16 1.55
N ASN A 88 -14.68 2.87 1.70
CA ASN A 88 -13.77 2.13 0.82
C ASN A 88 -14.33 2.00 -0.60
N GLU A 89 -15.64 1.86 -0.75
CA GLU A 89 -16.31 1.73 -2.04
C GLU A 89 -16.44 3.08 -2.77
N SER A 90 -16.81 4.14 -2.03
CA SER A 90 -17.18 5.42 -2.64
C SER A 90 -16.02 6.39 -2.85
N ARG A 91 -14.88 6.20 -2.18
CA ARG A 91 -13.74 7.12 -2.29
C ARG A 91 -12.97 6.89 -3.57
N ASP A 92 -12.56 7.99 -4.19
CA ASP A 92 -11.67 7.94 -5.35
C ASP A 92 -10.31 7.31 -4.95
N TRP A 93 -9.96 6.22 -5.60
CA TRP A 93 -8.72 5.49 -5.33
C TRP A 93 -7.46 6.33 -5.60
N ARG A 94 -7.56 7.33 -6.48
CA ARG A 94 -6.44 8.23 -6.80
C ARG A 94 -5.95 9.03 -5.60
N ILE A 95 -6.83 9.29 -4.63
CA ILE A 95 -6.43 9.92 -3.34
C ILE A 95 -5.33 9.10 -2.67
N TRP A 96 -5.46 7.80 -2.66
CA TRP A 96 -4.52 6.89 -2.00
C TRP A 96 -3.25 6.68 -2.83
N SER A 97 -3.38 6.64 -4.15
CA SER A 97 -2.27 6.56 -5.09
C SER A 97 -1.36 7.79 -4.96
N ASP A 98 -1.93 8.98 -5.02
CA ASP A 98 -1.16 10.23 -4.92
C ASP A 98 -0.52 10.40 -3.53
N LEU A 99 -1.21 9.96 -2.47
CA LEU A 99 -0.63 9.94 -1.12
C LEU A 99 0.55 8.97 -1.04
N ALA A 100 0.41 7.78 -1.61
CA ALA A 100 1.49 6.79 -1.65
C ALA A 100 2.71 7.35 -2.37
N ASP A 101 2.53 8.02 -3.51
CA ASP A 101 3.62 8.69 -4.24
C ASP A 101 4.34 9.76 -3.41
N VAL A 102 3.59 10.55 -2.64
CA VAL A 102 4.19 11.56 -1.74
C VAL A 102 5.01 10.87 -0.65
N LEU A 103 4.48 9.81 -0.05
CA LEU A 103 5.17 9.05 1.00
C LEU A 103 6.42 8.35 0.47
N ILE A 104 6.34 7.72 -0.70
CA ILE A 104 7.46 7.06 -1.38
C ILE A 104 8.59 8.05 -1.65
N ARG A 105 8.27 9.21 -2.26
CA ARG A 105 9.28 10.24 -2.52
C ARG A 105 9.96 10.75 -1.24
N ARG A 106 9.19 10.86 -0.16
CA ARG A 106 9.71 11.29 1.15
C ARG A 106 10.61 10.20 1.76
N ALA A 107 10.18 8.95 1.73
CA ALA A 107 10.95 7.82 2.22
C ALA A 107 12.27 7.65 1.46
N ARG A 108 12.22 7.67 0.11
CA ARG A 108 13.43 7.58 -0.73
C ARG A 108 14.46 8.67 -0.42
N LYS A 109 14.00 9.87 -0.08
CA LYS A 109 14.92 10.95 0.31
C LYS A 109 15.64 10.66 1.63
N LEU A 110 14.97 9.98 2.58
CA LEU A 110 15.56 9.61 3.87
C LEU A 110 16.59 8.48 3.76
N TYR A 111 16.39 7.56 2.80
CA TYR A 111 17.24 6.37 2.63
C TYR A 111 18.22 6.49 1.44
N ARG A 112 18.39 7.68 0.88
CA ARG A 112 19.24 7.89 -0.30
C ARG A 112 20.69 7.44 -0.07
N ASP A 113 21.20 7.69 1.11
CA ASP A 113 22.61 7.50 1.46
C ASP A 113 22.82 6.25 2.36
N GLU A 114 21.78 5.39 2.49
CA GLU A 114 21.90 4.13 3.22
C GLU A 114 22.80 3.15 2.47
N ASP A 115 23.76 2.60 3.20
CA ASP A 115 24.65 1.56 2.70
C ASP A 115 23.94 0.20 2.74
N LEU A 116 23.88 -0.48 1.61
CA LEU A 116 23.32 -1.83 1.50
C LEU A 116 24.25 -2.93 2.05
N GLY A 117 25.48 -2.59 2.40
CA GLY A 117 26.50 -3.58 2.76
C GLY A 117 26.89 -4.49 1.56
N LEU A 118 26.48 -4.09 0.34
CA LEU A 118 26.83 -4.77 -0.91
C LEU A 118 27.72 -3.85 -1.72
N ASP A 119 28.81 -4.38 -2.24
CA ASP A 119 29.73 -3.66 -3.12
C ASP A 119 29.12 -3.52 -4.55
N LEU A 120 27.99 -2.82 -4.62
CA LEU A 120 27.26 -2.56 -5.85
C LEU A 120 27.23 -1.06 -6.12
N THR A 121 27.82 -0.67 -7.23
CA THR A 121 27.82 0.71 -7.71
C THR A 121 26.44 1.17 -8.20
N ASN A 122 25.57 0.22 -8.58
CA ASN A 122 24.25 0.47 -9.13
C ASN A 122 23.13 0.24 -8.09
N THR A 123 22.01 0.93 -8.26
CA THR A 123 20.80 0.69 -7.46
C THR A 123 20.19 -0.66 -7.78
N VAL A 124 19.92 -1.47 -6.77
CA VAL A 124 19.30 -2.80 -6.91
C VAL A 124 17.83 -2.73 -6.58
N TYR A 125 17.02 -3.32 -7.43
CA TYR A 125 15.57 -3.40 -7.28
C TYR A 125 15.11 -4.85 -7.19
N ALA A 126 14.04 -5.07 -6.42
CA ALA A 126 13.33 -6.34 -6.39
C ALA A 126 11.90 -6.13 -6.93
N LEU A 127 11.48 -6.96 -7.88
CA LEU A 127 10.09 -7.00 -8.34
C LEU A 127 9.38 -8.16 -7.63
N ASP A 128 8.25 -7.84 -6.99
CA ASP A 128 7.37 -8.82 -6.36
C ASP A 128 5.93 -8.61 -6.86
N ALA A 129 5.16 -9.68 -6.91
CA ALA A 129 3.74 -9.62 -7.25
C ALA A 129 2.91 -10.33 -6.20
N THR A 130 1.99 -9.60 -5.61
CA THR A 130 1.01 -10.12 -4.65
C THR A 130 -0.34 -10.31 -5.36
N THR A 131 -0.88 -11.54 -5.29
CA THR A 131 -2.22 -11.83 -5.81
C THR A 131 -3.25 -11.61 -4.69
N ILE A 132 -4.27 -10.81 -4.99
CA ILE A 132 -5.37 -10.53 -4.09
C ILE A 132 -6.62 -11.18 -4.67
N ASP A 133 -7.15 -12.20 -3.98
CA ASP A 133 -8.39 -12.88 -4.36
C ASP A 133 -9.59 -11.95 -4.17
N LEU A 134 -10.46 -11.90 -5.17
CA LEU A 134 -11.68 -11.10 -5.19
C LEU A 134 -12.91 -11.98 -5.39
N CYS A 135 -14.06 -11.49 -4.98
CA CYS A 135 -15.34 -12.14 -5.26
C CYS A 135 -15.75 -11.88 -6.71
N LEU A 136 -15.85 -12.94 -7.53
CA LEU A 136 -16.17 -12.81 -8.96
C LEU A 136 -17.52 -12.12 -9.22
N SER A 137 -18.50 -12.31 -8.35
CA SER A 137 -19.83 -11.69 -8.51
C SER A 137 -19.84 -10.17 -8.31
N LEU A 138 -18.79 -9.62 -7.68
CA LEU A 138 -18.61 -8.19 -7.44
C LEU A 138 -17.55 -7.57 -8.36
N PHE A 139 -16.64 -8.39 -8.88
CA PHE A 139 -15.48 -7.97 -9.67
C PHE A 139 -15.37 -8.78 -10.98
N ASP A 140 -16.40 -8.72 -11.78
CA ASP A 140 -16.52 -9.41 -13.08
C ASP A 140 -15.48 -8.96 -14.10
N TRP A 141 -14.96 -7.74 -13.95
CA TRP A 141 -13.92 -7.17 -14.81
C TRP A 141 -12.52 -7.76 -14.55
N ALA A 142 -12.31 -8.47 -13.43
CA ALA A 142 -11.02 -9.05 -13.06
C ALA A 142 -11.06 -10.61 -13.01
N PRO A 143 -11.51 -11.31 -14.07
CA PRO A 143 -11.62 -12.76 -14.03
C PRO A 143 -10.22 -13.40 -13.99
N PHE A 144 -9.99 -14.24 -12.99
CA PHE A 144 -8.73 -14.97 -12.84
C PHE A 144 -8.88 -16.45 -13.22
N ARG A 145 -9.96 -17.08 -12.74
CA ARG A 145 -10.37 -18.47 -13.09
C ARG A 145 -11.88 -18.48 -13.31
N SER A 146 -12.41 -19.59 -13.79
CA SER A 146 -13.85 -19.73 -14.05
C SER A 146 -14.76 -19.38 -12.85
N THR A 147 -14.24 -19.52 -11.63
CA THR A 147 -14.99 -19.29 -10.37
C THR A 147 -14.39 -18.22 -9.47
N LYS A 148 -13.29 -17.57 -9.88
CA LYS A 148 -12.59 -16.59 -9.05
C LYS A 148 -12.20 -15.36 -9.85
N ALA A 149 -12.33 -14.20 -9.20
CA ALA A 149 -11.67 -12.98 -9.61
C ALA A 149 -10.41 -12.76 -8.79
N ALA A 150 -9.40 -12.12 -9.36
CA ALA A 150 -8.21 -11.69 -8.64
C ALA A 150 -7.57 -10.48 -9.33
N VAL A 151 -6.93 -9.65 -8.53
CA VAL A 151 -6.00 -8.63 -9.03
C VAL A 151 -4.59 -8.97 -8.58
N LYS A 152 -3.61 -8.58 -9.39
CA LYS A 152 -2.21 -8.62 -9.01
C LYS A 152 -1.70 -7.22 -8.75
N MET A 153 -1.03 -7.07 -7.63
CA MET A 153 -0.28 -5.87 -7.28
C MET A 153 1.21 -6.16 -7.50
N HIS A 154 1.77 -5.58 -8.55
CA HIS A 154 3.19 -5.66 -8.86
C HIS A 154 3.90 -4.51 -8.17
N THR A 155 4.90 -4.81 -7.37
CA THR A 155 5.66 -3.83 -6.60
C THR A 155 7.13 -3.93 -6.93
N LEU A 156 7.72 -2.84 -7.42
CA LEU A 156 9.15 -2.71 -7.56
C LEU A 156 9.72 -2.03 -6.31
N LEU A 157 10.56 -2.74 -5.58
CA LEU A 157 11.19 -2.28 -4.35
C LEU A 157 12.62 -1.84 -4.63
N ASP A 158 12.96 -0.62 -4.25
CA ASP A 158 14.36 -0.22 -4.06
C ASP A 158 14.87 -0.92 -2.81
N LEU A 159 15.91 -1.74 -2.94
CA LEU A 159 16.46 -2.48 -1.81
C LEU A 159 17.13 -1.57 -0.78
N ARG A 160 17.46 -0.34 -1.13
CA ARG A 160 17.84 0.69 -0.16
C ARG A 160 16.61 1.09 0.65
N GLY A 161 16.49 0.56 1.86
CA GLY A 161 15.36 0.82 2.74
C GLY A 161 14.07 0.07 2.41
N ALA A 162 14.09 -0.87 1.46
CA ALA A 162 12.92 -1.66 1.03
C ALA A 162 11.69 -0.78 0.67
N ILE A 163 11.94 0.30 -0.09
CA ILE A 163 10.92 1.30 -0.43
C ILE A 163 10.33 0.99 -1.79
N PRO A 164 8.98 0.94 -1.93
CA PRO A 164 8.33 0.83 -3.22
C PRO A 164 8.70 2.01 -4.12
N THR A 165 9.11 1.74 -5.35
CA THR A 165 9.39 2.77 -6.37
C THR A 165 8.35 2.80 -7.46
N PHE A 166 7.68 1.67 -7.67
CA PHE A 166 6.63 1.50 -8.64
C PHE A 166 5.60 0.50 -8.10
N ILE A 167 4.34 0.83 -8.26
CA ILE A 167 3.22 -0.06 -7.92
C ILE A 167 2.28 -0.08 -9.12
N HIS A 168 2.01 -1.28 -9.64
CA HIS A 168 1.06 -1.49 -10.73
C HIS A 168 0.03 -2.54 -10.34
N ILE A 169 -1.24 -2.21 -10.56
CA ILE A 169 -2.35 -3.14 -10.31
C ILE A 169 -2.88 -3.61 -11.65
N SER A 170 -2.92 -4.91 -11.84
CA SER A 170 -3.42 -5.57 -13.03
C SER A 170 -4.48 -6.62 -12.69
N ASP A 171 -5.10 -7.19 -13.72
CA ASP A 171 -5.88 -8.41 -13.55
C ASP A 171 -4.98 -9.58 -13.08
N GLY A 172 -5.58 -10.63 -12.54
CA GLY A 172 -4.85 -11.78 -12.01
C GLY A 172 -4.06 -12.57 -13.05
N LYS A 173 -4.27 -12.33 -14.34
CA LYS A 173 -3.68 -13.08 -15.47
C LYS A 173 -2.34 -12.49 -15.92
N LEU A 174 -2.09 -11.20 -15.68
CA LEU A 174 -0.86 -10.56 -16.14
C LEU A 174 0.36 -11.23 -15.51
N HIS A 175 1.30 -11.67 -16.34
CA HIS A 175 2.53 -12.27 -15.89
C HIS A 175 3.56 -11.20 -15.51
N GLU A 176 4.34 -11.43 -14.46
CA GLU A 176 5.34 -10.47 -13.93
C GLU A 176 6.35 -10.03 -14.99
N VAL A 177 6.74 -10.94 -15.89
CA VAL A 177 7.68 -10.65 -16.99
C VAL A 177 7.16 -9.55 -17.91
N ASN A 178 5.85 -9.50 -18.16
CA ASN A 178 5.24 -8.49 -19.01
C ASN A 178 5.21 -7.09 -18.34
N VAL A 179 5.29 -7.05 -17.01
CA VAL A 179 5.38 -5.78 -16.28
C VAL A 179 6.76 -5.16 -16.44
N LEU A 180 7.80 -5.96 -16.67
CA LEU A 180 9.15 -5.47 -16.91
C LEU A 180 9.23 -4.59 -18.17
N ASP A 181 8.43 -4.88 -19.19
CA ASP A 181 8.42 -4.08 -20.43
C ASP A 181 7.96 -2.64 -20.17
N PHE A 182 7.10 -2.42 -19.15
CA PHE A 182 6.69 -1.08 -18.72
C PHE A 182 7.76 -0.38 -17.87
N LEU A 183 8.65 -1.15 -17.23
CA LEU A 183 9.69 -0.65 -16.33
C LEU A 183 10.99 -0.34 -17.06
N LEU A 184 11.24 -0.97 -18.21
CA LEU A 184 12.51 -0.91 -18.94
C LEU A 184 12.75 0.41 -19.72
N VAL A 185 11.87 1.38 -19.61
CA VAL A 185 12.09 2.69 -20.21
C VAL A 185 13.08 3.51 -19.35
N GLY A 186 14.33 3.07 -19.29
CA GLY A 186 15.43 3.93 -18.83
C GLY A 186 16.28 3.47 -17.64
N GLY A 187 16.50 2.17 -17.40
CA GLY A 187 17.42 1.76 -16.33
C GLY A 187 17.81 0.28 -16.34
N GLU A 188 18.98 -0.03 -15.82
CA GLU A 188 19.42 -1.40 -15.56
C GLU A 188 18.73 -1.94 -14.31
N PHE A 189 18.07 -3.11 -14.42
CA PHE A 189 17.39 -3.74 -13.29
C PHE A 189 17.87 -5.17 -13.05
N VAL A 190 18.06 -5.52 -11.78
CA VAL A 190 18.20 -6.92 -11.35
C VAL A 190 16.83 -7.38 -10.83
N VAL A 191 16.25 -8.39 -11.48
CA VAL A 191 14.97 -8.98 -11.09
C VAL A 191 15.22 -10.29 -10.35
N LYS A 192 14.82 -10.36 -9.09
CA LYS A 192 14.74 -11.61 -8.34
C LYS A 192 13.27 -12.04 -8.28
N GLN A 193 12.91 -13.06 -9.05
CA GLN A 193 11.60 -13.68 -8.96
C GLN A 193 11.55 -14.59 -7.74
N ARG A 194 10.64 -14.33 -6.80
CA ARG A 194 10.36 -15.23 -5.69
C ARG A 194 9.46 -16.36 -6.23
N SER A 195 10.04 -17.52 -6.53
CA SER A 195 9.26 -18.70 -6.84
C SER A 195 8.47 -19.12 -5.60
N GLY A 196 7.15 -19.17 -5.70
CA GLY A 196 6.30 -19.81 -4.70
C GLY A 196 6.78 -21.25 -4.51
N SER A 197 6.81 -21.73 -3.26
CA SER A 197 7.21 -23.02 -2.75
C SER A 197 7.15 -24.18 -3.77
N GLY A 198 8.26 -24.43 -4.44
CA GLY A 198 8.52 -25.58 -5.27
C GLY A 198 10.02 -25.77 -5.30
N THR A 199 10.50 -26.89 -4.80
CA THR A 199 11.89 -27.31 -4.83
C THR A 199 12.41 -27.39 -6.28
N GLY A 200 13.16 -26.36 -6.69
CA GLY A 200 13.85 -26.32 -7.98
C GLY A 200 14.92 -25.23 -7.96
N PRO A 201 16.01 -25.39 -8.72
CA PRO A 201 17.20 -24.56 -8.57
C PRO A 201 16.94 -23.10 -8.94
N ASP A 202 17.57 -22.23 -8.16
CA ASP A 202 17.58 -20.78 -8.28
C ASP A 202 17.83 -20.27 -9.71
N ASN A 203 16.80 -19.78 -10.37
CA ASN A 203 16.96 -19.01 -11.59
C ASN A 203 17.02 -17.51 -11.24
N ALA A 204 18.21 -17.07 -10.90
CA ALA A 204 18.55 -15.65 -10.90
C ALA A 204 18.83 -15.23 -12.35
N ALA A 205 17.88 -14.61 -13.02
CA ALA A 205 18.15 -13.96 -14.30
C ALA A 205 18.69 -12.56 -14.02
N ALA A 206 20.02 -12.42 -14.02
CA ALA A 206 20.69 -11.13 -14.10
C ALA A 206 20.67 -10.70 -15.57
N MET A 207 19.91 -9.67 -15.91
CA MET A 207 20.00 -8.98 -17.19
C MET A 207 20.78 -7.68 -16.99
N CYS A 208 22.10 -7.75 -17.21
CA CYS A 208 22.92 -6.56 -17.48
C CYS A 208 22.76 -6.20 -18.95
N ARG A 209 22.34 -4.99 -19.29
CA ARG A 209 22.56 -4.40 -20.60
C ARG A 209 23.43 -3.16 -20.45
N ASN A 210 24.51 -3.14 -21.23
CA ASN A 210 25.42 -2.00 -21.40
C ASN A 210 24.70 -0.80 -22.01
#